data_9a8265fb79d48c6267593f3e5be98dc4
#
_entry.id   9a8265fb79d48c6267593f3e5be98dc4
#
_cell.length_a   1.000
_cell.length_b   1.000
_cell.length_c   1.000
_cell.angle_alpha   90.00
_cell.angle_beta   90.00
_cell.angle_gamma   90.00
#
_symmetry.space_group_name_H-M   'P 1'
#
loop_
_entity.id
_entity.type
_entity.pdbx_description
1 polymer ?
#
loop_
_entity_poly.entity_id
_entity_poly.type
_entity_poly.pdbx_seq_one_letter_code
_entity_poly.pdbx_strand_id
1 'polypeptide(L)'
;MFYSGTIPNEIPMNNYCLEVIRQDLTQTRTIELPSPAELTLTNDQAVISIKRFGLTANNITYGVAGDIIGYWQFFPAEGDYGRIPVWGIGTVIASGQTDLKVGDEYYGYYPMASYLVVNPAQATTQGFKDGAEHRGEWF
;
A
#
# COMPACT_ATOMS: atom_id res chain seq x y z
N MET A 1 -25.19 6.47 -21.21
CA MET A 1 -25.97 7.64 -20.77
C MET A 1 -25.02 8.59 -20.08
N PHE A 2 -24.90 9.80 -20.56
CA PHE A 2 -24.04 10.81 -19.96
C PHE A 2 -24.89 11.74 -19.10
N TYR A 3 -24.55 11.89 -17.83
CA TYR A 3 -25.21 12.84 -16.96
C TYR A 3 -24.52 14.21 -17.08
N SER A 4 -25.25 15.23 -17.48
CA SER A 4 -24.84 16.62 -17.36
C SER A 4 -25.28 17.16 -15.98
N GLY A 5 -24.67 16.66 -14.94
CA GLY A 5 -24.82 17.21 -13.59
C GLY A 5 -23.50 17.80 -13.17
N THR A 6 -23.52 18.94 -12.48
CA THR A 6 -22.37 19.45 -11.77
C THR A 6 -21.89 18.36 -10.83
N ILE A 7 -20.74 17.76 -11.12
CA ILE A 7 -20.07 16.90 -10.13
C ILE A 7 -19.82 17.80 -8.94
N PRO A 8 -20.33 17.47 -7.72
CA PRO A 8 -20.01 18.25 -6.54
C PRO A 8 -18.49 18.35 -6.47
N ASN A 9 -17.96 19.54 -6.33
CA ASN A 9 -16.53 19.83 -6.41
C ASN A 9 -15.70 19.21 -5.28
N GLU A 10 -16.28 18.43 -4.39
CA GLU A 10 -15.59 17.77 -3.30
C GLU A 10 -16.36 16.53 -2.86
N ILE A 11 -16.19 15.43 -3.57
CA ILE A 11 -16.19 14.16 -2.87
C ILE A 11 -14.84 14.14 -2.16
N PRO A 12 -14.78 14.21 -0.82
CA PRO A 12 -13.52 14.02 -0.13
C PRO A 12 -13.02 12.66 -0.55
N MET A 13 -11.89 12.62 -1.25
CA MET A 13 -11.21 11.38 -1.61
C MET A 13 -10.61 10.85 -0.33
N ASN A 14 -11.43 10.18 0.47
CA ASN A 14 -10.97 9.52 1.67
C ASN A 14 -9.99 8.41 1.27
N ASN A 15 -8.96 8.25 2.06
CA ASN A 15 -7.97 7.22 1.85
C ASN A 15 -8.32 6.01 2.70
N TYR A 16 -8.26 4.82 2.13
CA TYR A 16 -8.70 3.59 2.78
C TYR A 16 -7.66 2.48 2.64
N CYS A 17 -7.75 1.53 3.55
CA CYS A 17 -7.06 0.26 3.47
C CYS A 17 -8.04 -0.87 3.77
N LEU A 18 -8.04 -1.90 2.94
CA LEU A 18 -8.77 -3.14 3.19
C LEU A 18 -7.96 -4.07 4.07
N GLU A 19 -8.59 -4.58 5.11
CA GLU A 19 -8.02 -5.56 6.03
C GLU A 19 -8.94 -6.77 6.15
N VAL A 20 -8.36 -7.91 6.47
CA VAL A 20 -9.07 -9.19 6.68
C VAL A 20 -8.77 -9.74 8.05
N ILE A 21 -9.65 -10.56 8.61
CA ILE A 21 -9.31 -11.39 9.78
C ILE A 21 -8.36 -12.50 9.32
N ARG A 22 -7.17 -12.60 9.94
CA ARG A 22 -6.15 -13.57 9.53
C ARG A 22 -6.60 -15.02 9.60
N GLN A 23 -7.46 -15.34 10.55
CA GLN A 23 -8.00 -16.70 10.74
C GLN A 23 -9.30 -16.97 9.96
N ASP A 24 -9.88 -15.93 9.37
CA ASP A 24 -11.11 -16.04 8.56
C ASP A 24 -11.13 -14.93 7.50
N LEU A 25 -10.58 -15.22 6.34
CA LEU A 25 -10.43 -14.27 5.23
C LEU A 25 -11.77 -13.80 4.63
N THR A 26 -12.88 -14.42 5.01
CA THR A 26 -14.22 -13.98 4.58
C THR A 26 -14.69 -12.74 5.35
N GLN A 27 -14.08 -12.47 6.49
CA GLN A 27 -14.37 -11.29 7.30
C GLN A 27 -13.40 -10.16 6.95
N THR A 28 -13.93 -9.10 6.44
CA THR A 28 -13.17 -7.94 5.98
C THR A 28 -13.63 -6.67 6.68
N ARG A 29 -12.74 -5.70 6.74
CA ARG A 29 -13.08 -4.31 7.07
C ARG A 29 -12.31 -3.35 6.19
N THR A 30 -12.85 -2.16 6.05
CA THR A 30 -12.15 -1.03 5.44
C THR A 30 -11.87 0.00 6.54
N ILE A 31 -10.61 0.35 6.72
CA ILE A 31 -10.21 1.42 7.64
C ILE A 31 -9.90 2.69 6.85
N GLU A 32 -10.20 3.84 7.44
CA GLU A 32 -9.81 5.13 6.88
C GLU A 32 -8.36 5.43 7.25
N LEU A 33 -7.60 5.93 6.27
CA LEU A 33 -6.22 6.38 6.45
C LEU A 33 -6.18 7.91 6.47
N PRO A 34 -5.22 8.52 7.19
CA PRO A 34 -4.97 9.95 7.08
C PRO A 34 -4.73 10.39 5.64
N SER A 35 -5.06 11.63 5.30
CA SER A 35 -4.63 12.19 4.02
C SER A 35 -3.11 12.18 3.92
N PRO A 36 -2.53 11.81 2.77
CA PRO A 36 -1.07 11.91 2.59
C PRO A 36 -0.49 13.28 2.92
N ALA A 37 -1.26 14.34 2.72
CA ALA A 37 -0.86 15.72 3.06
C ALA A 37 -0.73 15.97 4.58
N GLU A 38 -1.39 15.15 5.40
CA GLU A 38 -1.34 15.23 6.87
C GLU A 38 -0.19 14.41 7.47
N LEU A 39 0.47 13.60 6.66
CA LEU A 39 1.59 12.76 7.12
C LEU A 39 2.83 13.61 7.35
N THR A 40 3.48 13.37 8.49
CA THR A 40 4.83 13.91 8.75
C THR A 40 5.85 12.87 8.32
N LEU A 41 6.47 13.08 7.14
CA LEU A 41 7.49 12.18 6.63
C LEU A 41 8.85 12.48 7.28
N THR A 42 9.58 11.44 7.60
CA THR A 42 11.01 11.54 7.88
C THR A 42 11.80 11.70 6.58
N ASN A 43 13.09 12.08 6.67
CA ASN A 43 13.91 12.32 5.49
C ASN A 43 14.08 11.07 4.61
N ASP A 44 14.00 9.89 5.20
CA ASP A 44 14.19 8.60 4.55
C ASP A 44 12.88 7.95 4.07
N GLN A 45 11.77 8.68 4.13
CA GLN A 45 10.45 8.18 3.73
C GLN A 45 9.95 8.82 2.44
N ALA A 46 9.16 8.03 1.71
CA ALA A 46 8.39 8.48 0.56
C ALA A 46 6.96 7.91 0.62
N VAL A 47 6.03 8.54 -0.06
CA VAL A 47 4.65 8.08 -0.19
C VAL A 47 4.38 7.68 -1.63
N ILE A 48 3.86 6.48 -1.82
CA ILE A 48 3.45 5.96 -3.12
C ILE A 48 1.92 5.83 -3.11
N SER A 49 1.26 6.57 -3.98
CA SER A 49 -0.18 6.44 -4.25
C SER A 49 -0.41 5.20 -5.11
N ILE A 50 -1.19 4.26 -4.61
CA ILE A 50 -1.48 3.00 -5.31
C ILE A 50 -2.55 3.26 -6.36
N LYS A 51 -2.20 3.06 -7.63
CA LYS A 51 -3.07 3.37 -8.76
C LYS A 51 -3.88 2.18 -9.22
N ARG A 52 -3.26 1.01 -9.26
CA ARG A 52 -3.87 -0.24 -9.72
C ARG A 52 -3.22 -1.42 -9.03
N PHE A 53 -3.99 -2.45 -8.79
CA PHE A 53 -3.47 -3.75 -8.38
C PHE A 53 -4.33 -4.88 -8.96
N GLY A 54 -3.75 -6.07 -9.06
CA GLY A 54 -4.45 -7.29 -9.42
C GLY A 54 -4.86 -8.07 -8.18
N LEU A 55 -6.12 -8.46 -8.11
CA LEU A 55 -6.63 -9.37 -7.09
C LEU A 55 -6.98 -10.70 -7.75
N THR A 56 -6.29 -11.75 -7.36
CA THR A 56 -6.43 -13.09 -7.94
C THR A 56 -6.54 -14.14 -6.85
N ALA A 57 -6.82 -15.39 -7.22
CA ALA A 57 -6.84 -16.51 -6.29
C ALA A 57 -5.50 -16.69 -5.54
N ASN A 58 -4.38 -16.31 -6.15
CA ASN A 58 -3.07 -16.34 -5.47
C ASN A 58 -3.01 -15.46 -4.23
N ASN A 59 -3.69 -14.32 -4.23
CA ASN A 59 -3.74 -13.44 -3.08
C ASN A 59 -4.46 -14.10 -1.89
N ILE A 60 -5.47 -14.89 -2.15
CA ILE A 60 -6.13 -15.70 -1.11
C ILE A 60 -5.16 -16.73 -0.54
N THR A 61 -4.34 -17.37 -1.39
CA THR A 61 -3.28 -18.28 -0.95
C THR A 61 -2.26 -17.57 -0.06
N TYR A 62 -1.89 -16.33 -0.36
CA TYR A 62 -1.02 -15.52 0.50
C TYR A 62 -1.64 -15.29 1.88
N GLY A 63 -2.94 -15.04 1.96
CA GLY A 63 -3.66 -14.93 3.21
C GLY A 63 -3.67 -16.24 4.00
N VAL A 64 -4.02 -17.34 3.36
CA VAL A 64 -4.06 -18.68 4.00
C VAL A 64 -2.69 -19.10 4.51
N ALA A 65 -1.63 -18.84 3.74
CA ALA A 65 -0.26 -19.18 4.10
C ALA A 65 0.45 -18.08 4.92
N GLY A 66 -0.25 -17.02 5.27
CA GLY A 66 0.32 -15.79 5.83
C GLY A 66 1.13 -15.99 7.10
N ASP A 67 0.66 -16.87 7.99
CA ASP A 67 1.36 -17.19 9.24
C ASP A 67 2.59 -18.08 9.01
N ILE A 68 2.55 -18.95 8.01
CA ILE A 68 3.64 -19.93 7.73
C ILE A 68 4.75 -19.26 6.92
N ILE A 69 4.40 -18.46 5.94
CA ILE A 69 5.34 -17.85 4.99
C ILE A 69 5.72 -16.42 5.41
N GLY A 70 4.99 -15.85 6.38
CA GLY A 70 5.28 -14.51 6.89
C GLY A 70 4.66 -13.36 6.07
N TYR A 71 3.68 -13.61 5.22
CA TYR A 71 3.05 -12.57 4.39
C TYR A 71 2.38 -11.46 5.21
N TRP A 72 1.93 -11.73 6.43
CA TRP A 72 1.34 -10.71 7.30
C TRP A 72 2.34 -9.66 7.79
N GLN A 73 3.64 -9.95 7.69
CA GLN A 73 4.70 -9.02 8.11
C GLN A 73 4.94 -7.89 7.12
N PHE A 74 4.55 -8.07 5.84
CA PHE A 74 4.77 -7.04 4.83
C PHE A 74 4.01 -5.75 5.12
N PHE A 75 2.76 -5.87 5.52
CA PHE A 75 1.89 -4.75 5.79
C PHE A 75 1.11 -5.01 7.09
N PRO A 76 1.71 -4.77 8.26
CA PRO A 76 1.10 -5.09 9.54
C PRO A 76 -0.23 -4.36 9.74
N ALA A 77 -1.15 -5.02 10.44
CA ALA A 77 -2.41 -4.45 10.91
C ALA A 77 -2.57 -4.74 12.39
N GLU A 78 -3.53 -4.08 13.03
CA GLU A 78 -3.78 -4.21 14.46
C GLU A 78 -4.61 -5.46 14.78
N GLY A 79 -4.33 -6.05 15.94
CA GLY A 79 -5.11 -7.17 16.51
C GLY A 79 -5.08 -8.41 15.61
N ASP A 80 -6.25 -8.99 15.36
CA ASP A 80 -6.42 -10.21 14.55
C ASP A 80 -6.49 -9.94 13.04
N TYR A 81 -6.35 -8.68 12.65
CA TYR A 81 -6.40 -8.26 11.25
C TYR A 81 -5.03 -8.42 10.56
N GLY A 82 -5.10 -8.57 9.25
CA GLY A 82 -3.95 -8.59 8.37
C GLY A 82 -4.25 -7.91 7.04
N ARG A 83 -3.20 -7.58 6.30
CA ARG A 83 -3.26 -6.98 4.97
C ARG A 83 -2.64 -7.93 3.98
N ILE A 84 -3.45 -8.42 3.05
CA ILE A 84 -2.98 -9.32 2.00
C ILE A 84 -2.21 -8.51 0.97
N PRO A 85 -0.93 -8.85 0.67
CA PRO A 85 -0.18 -8.17 -0.37
C PRO A 85 -0.74 -8.48 -1.75
N VAL A 86 -0.72 -7.47 -2.60
CA VAL A 86 -1.11 -7.56 -4.00
C VAL A 86 -0.03 -6.98 -4.90
N TRP A 87 0.10 -7.50 -6.11
CA TRP A 87 0.95 -6.90 -7.14
C TRP A 87 0.23 -5.70 -7.77
N GLY A 88 0.91 -4.58 -7.82
CA GLY A 88 0.30 -3.36 -8.32
C GLY A 88 1.29 -2.35 -8.86
N ILE A 89 0.76 -1.22 -9.26
CA ILE A 89 1.51 -0.06 -9.73
C ILE A 89 1.11 1.15 -8.87
N GLY A 90 2.10 1.86 -8.39
CA GLY A 90 1.92 3.08 -7.65
C GLY A 90 2.81 4.21 -8.16
N THR A 91 2.39 5.43 -7.89
CA THR A 91 3.11 6.65 -8.26
C THR A 91 3.60 7.37 -7.01
N VAL A 92 4.86 7.76 -6.99
CA VAL A 92 5.42 8.59 -5.90
C VAL A 92 4.73 9.95 -5.89
N ILE A 93 4.11 10.30 -4.77
CA ILE A 93 3.39 11.58 -4.60
C ILE A 93 4.06 12.50 -3.59
N ALA A 94 4.91 11.98 -2.72
CA ALA A 94 5.72 12.75 -1.79
C ALA A 94 7.01 12.00 -1.50
N SER A 95 8.09 12.73 -1.29
CA SER A 95 9.39 12.18 -0.92
C SER A 95 10.08 13.15 0.03
N GLY A 96 10.69 12.62 1.09
CA GLY A 96 11.60 13.36 1.95
C GLY A 96 12.91 13.66 1.22
N GLN A 97 14.03 13.19 1.75
CA GLN A 97 15.33 13.29 1.09
C GLN A 97 15.75 11.94 0.48
N THR A 98 14.81 11.23 -0.14
CA THR A 98 15.06 9.94 -0.78
C THR A 98 15.43 10.11 -2.24
N ASP A 99 15.98 9.06 -2.85
CA ASP A 99 16.29 9.02 -4.28
C ASP A 99 15.04 8.84 -5.18
N LEU A 100 13.87 8.62 -4.57
CA LEU A 100 12.62 8.53 -5.31
C LEU A 100 12.12 9.92 -5.70
N LYS A 101 11.72 10.07 -6.95
CA LYS A 101 11.21 11.33 -7.49
C LYS A 101 9.69 11.31 -7.56
N VAL A 102 9.06 12.39 -7.14
CA VAL A 102 7.62 12.58 -7.33
C VAL A 102 7.27 12.44 -8.82
N GLY A 103 6.28 11.60 -9.12
CA GLY A 103 5.85 11.26 -10.48
C GLY A 103 6.40 9.94 -11.01
N ASP A 104 7.43 9.37 -10.40
CA ASP A 104 7.92 8.04 -10.78
C ASP A 104 6.92 6.96 -10.42
N GLU A 105 6.82 5.95 -11.29
CA GLU A 105 5.93 4.80 -11.09
C GLU A 105 6.74 3.55 -10.79
N TYR A 106 6.22 2.75 -9.84
CA TYR A 106 6.84 1.48 -9.44
C TYR A 106 5.83 0.35 -9.43
N TYR A 107 6.20 -0.76 -10.06
CA TYR A 107 5.51 -2.03 -9.97
C TYR A 107 6.08 -2.85 -8.81
N GLY A 108 5.22 -3.39 -7.96
CA GLY A 108 5.68 -4.17 -6.82
C GLY A 108 4.54 -4.66 -5.92
N TYR A 109 4.90 -5.09 -4.71
CA TYR A 109 3.95 -5.47 -3.69
C TYR A 109 3.41 -4.24 -2.96
N TYR A 110 2.09 -4.22 -2.84
CA TYR A 110 1.35 -3.18 -2.13
C TYR A 110 0.28 -3.79 -1.23
N PRO A 111 -0.16 -3.11 -0.17
CA PRO A 111 -1.43 -3.42 0.47
C PRO A 111 -2.59 -3.00 -0.44
N MET A 112 -3.78 -3.56 -0.23
CA MET A 112 -5.01 -3.07 -0.87
C MET A 112 -5.45 -1.76 -0.20
N ALA A 113 -4.75 -0.68 -0.52
CA ALA A 113 -4.89 0.63 0.12
C ALA A 113 -4.74 1.77 -0.89
N SER A 114 -5.08 2.97 -0.48
CA SER A 114 -4.93 4.17 -1.32
C SER A 114 -3.48 4.57 -1.50
N TYR A 115 -2.64 4.35 -0.50
CA TYR A 115 -1.20 4.65 -0.57
C TYR A 115 -0.38 3.75 0.37
N LEU A 116 0.92 3.79 0.19
CA LEU A 116 1.92 3.14 1.03
C LEU A 116 3.04 4.12 1.37
N VAL A 117 3.43 4.20 2.64
CA VAL A 117 4.66 4.86 3.06
C VAL A 117 5.80 3.84 2.98
N VAL A 118 6.88 4.20 2.31
CA VAL A 118 8.05 3.35 2.12
C VAL A 118 9.31 4.02 2.66
N ASN A 119 10.29 3.20 3.04
CA ASN A 119 11.65 3.62 3.38
C ASN A 119 12.59 3.13 2.27
N PRO A 120 12.75 3.85 1.14
CA PRO A 120 13.52 3.37 0.01
C PRO A 120 14.98 3.10 0.40
N ALA A 121 15.44 1.91 0.10
CA ALA A 121 16.83 1.51 0.28
C ALA A 121 17.37 0.96 -1.04
N GLN A 122 18.68 1.12 -1.27
CA GLN A 122 19.35 0.61 -2.47
C GLN A 122 18.64 1.02 -3.78
N ALA A 123 18.21 2.29 -3.85
CA ALA A 123 17.55 2.81 -5.04
C ALA A 123 18.50 2.81 -6.25
N THR A 124 17.97 2.33 -7.37
CA THR A 124 18.64 2.28 -8.68
C THR A 124 17.72 2.83 -9.74
N THR A 125 18.18 2.95 -10.97
CA THR A 125 17.34 3.31 -12.12
C THR A 125 16.24 2.28 -12.44
N GLN A 126 16.34 1.08 -11.89
CA GLN A 126 15.42 -0.03 -12.15
C GLN A 126 14.43 -0.26 -10.99
N GLY A 127 14.67 0.29 -9.81
CA GLY A 127 13.81 0.10 -8.66
C GLY A 127 14.53 0.35 -7.33
N PHE A 128 13.85 0.03 -6.26
CA PHE A 128 14.36 0.13 -4.90
C PHE A 128 13.86 -1.03 -4.04
N LYS A 129 14.51 -1.21 -2.89
CA LYS A 129 14.00 -2.07 -1.82
C LYS A 129 13.34 -1.21 -0.75
N ASP A 130 12.26 -1.70 -0.16
CA ASP A 130 11.71 -1.07 1.04
C ASP A 130 12.51 -1.56 2.26
N GLY A 131 13.24 -0.64 2.88
CA GLY A 131 14.09 -0.91 4.03
C GLY A 131 13.39 -0.87 5.39
N ALA A 132 12.05 -0.85 5.42
CA ALA A 132 11.32 -0.93 6.68
C ALA A 132 11.64 -2.25 7.40
N GLU A 133 11.94 -2.19 8.70
CA GLU A 133 12.43 -3.36 9.47
C GLU A 133 11.55 -4.61 9.35
N HIS A 134 10.23 -4.44 9.33
CA HIS A 134 9.27 -5.53 9.21
C HIS A 134 9.22 -6.18 7.82
N ARG A 135 9.95 -5.62 6.82
CA ARG A 135 10.03 -6.12 5.44
C ARG A 135 11.44 -6.59 5.06
N GLY A 136 12.40 -6.43 5.98
CA GLY A 136 13.84 -6.39 5.68
C GLY A 136 14.50 -7.62 5.09
N GLU A 137 13.93 -8.82 5.15
CA GLU A 137 14.63 -10.04 4.69
C GLU A 137 14.05 -10.66 3.41
N TRP A 138 12.95 -10.15 2.88
CA TRP A 138 12.19 -10.82 1.82
C TRP A 138 12.13 -10.11 0.48
N PHE A 139 12.83 -8.96 0.34
CA PHE A 139 12.89 -8.18 -0.91
C PHE A 139 14.30 -7.88 -1.36
#